data_a87ef5144d8e6a7500fce0bd534ffe1f
#
_entry.id   a87ef5144d8e6a7500fce0bd534ffe1f
#
_cell.length_a   1.000
_cell.length_b   1.000
_cell.length_c   1.000
_cell.angle_alpha   90.00
_cell.angle_beta   90.00
_cell.angle_gamma   90.00
#
_symmetry.space_group_name_H-M   'P 1'
#
loop_
_entity.id
_entity.type
_entity.pdbx_description
1 polymer ?
#
loop_
_entity_poly.entity_id
_entity_poly.type
_entity_poly.pdbx_seq_one_letter_code
_entity_poly.pdbx_strand_id
1 'polypeptide(L)'
;KELTRRGHHFVRYADDCNIYVKSQRAGERVMRSITQFLEKRLKVKVNPDKTKVGSPLRLKFLGFSLGVDHNGAYARPAKQSQQRVKKALRLLTKRNRGISLTRMFEEIQRKMRGWLQYYSIGKLTDFIQRLDKWLRARIRQY
;
A
#
# COMPACT_ATOMS: atom_id res chain seq x y z
N LYS A 1 16.88 0.16 -17.88
CA LYS A 1 17.43 -0.26 -19.22
C LYS A 1 17.28 -1.77 -19.48
N GLU A 2 17.70 -2.71 -18.58
CA GLU A 2 17.64 -4.16 -18.86
C GLU A 2 16.20 -4.68 -18.98
N LEU A 3 15.30 -4.31 -18.10
CA LEU A 3 13.88 -4.70 -18.18
C LEU A 3 13.21 -4.18 -19.45
N THR A 4 13.52 -2.94 -19.83
CA THR A 4 13.03 -2.32 -21.08
C THR A 4 13.57 -3.08 -22.30
N ARG A 5 14.87 -3.41 -22.32
CA ARG A 5 15.51 -4.18 -23.39
C ARG A 5 14.86 -5.57 -23.57
N ARG A 6 14.41 -6.18 -22.46
CA ARG A 6 13.71 -7.48 -22.49
C ARG A 6 12.21 -7.36 -22.77
N GLY A 7 11.66 -6.16 -22.98
CA GLY A 7 10.25 -5.94 -23.29
C GLY A 7 9.31 -6.21 -22.10
N HIS A 8 9.80 -6.11 -20.85
CA HIS A 8 8.95 -6.30 -19.68
C HIS A 8 8.21 -5.03 -19.30
N HIS A 9 6.91 -5.18 -18.98
CA HIS A 9 6.14 -4.12 -18.31
C HIS A 9 6.52 -4.11 -16.83
N PHE A 10 6.99 -2.98 -16.33
CA PHE A 10 7.42 -2.85 -14.94
C PHE A 10 7.18 -1.43 -14.40
N VAL A 11 7.05 -1.34 -13.09
CA VAL A 11 7.02 -0.08 -12.35
C VAL A 11 8.11 -0.16 -11.29
N ARG A 12 8.94 0.87 -11.21
CA ARG A 12 10.02 0.97 -10.23
C ARG A 12 9.93 2.26 -9.45
N TYR A 13 10.12 2.15 -8.15
CA TYR A 13 10.28 3.30 -7.26
C TYR A 13 11.42 2.98 -6.27
N ALA A 14 12.52 3.72 -6.38
CA ALA A 14 13.75 3.45 -5.65
C ALA A 14 14.18 1.98 -5.76
N ASP A 15 14.16 1.25 -4.63
CA ASP A 15 14.53 -0.17 -4.54
C ASP A 15 13.38 -1.12 -4.87
N ASP A 16 12.14 -0.63 -4.76
CA ASP A 16 10.95 -1.43 -5.05
C ASP A 16 10.68 -1.51 -6.55
N CYS A 17 10.54 -2.73 -7.09
CA CYS A 17 10.26 -2.96 -8.49
C CYS A 17 9.22 -4.06 -8.67
N ASN A 18 8.14 -3.75 -9.37
CA ASN A 18 7.14 -4.72 -9.81
C ASN A 18 7.27 -4.98 -11.31
N ILE A 19 7.34 -6.25 -11.69
CA ILE A 19 7.37 -6.69 -13.08
C ILE A 19 6.07 -7.45 -13.36
N TYR A 20 5.35 -7.05 -14.40
CA TYR A 20 4.05 -7.64 -14.74
C TYR A 20 4.21 -8.66 -15.88
N VAL A 21 3.62 -9.82 -15.68
CA VAL A 21 3.66 -10.94 -16.63
C VAL A 21 2.28 -11.62 -16.72
N LYS A 22 2.05 -12.36 -17.80
CA LYS A 22 0.74 -12.97 -18.09
C LYS A 22 0.40 -14.21 -17.25
N SER A 23 1.41 -14.88 -16.67
CA SER A 23 1.19 -16.12 -15.89
C SER A 23 2.17 -16.25 -14.74
N GLN A 24 1.82 -17.05 -13.74
CA GLN A 24 2.69 -17.34 -12.60
C GLN A 24 4.00 -18.00 -13.05
N ARG A 25 3.93 -18.99 -13.95
CA ARG A 25 5.11 -19.67 -14.51
C ARG A 25 6.07 -18.70 -15.21
N ALA A 26 5.52 -17.72 -15.95
CA ALA A 26 6.34 -16.66 -16.55
C ALA A 26 6.97 -15.78 -15.47
N GLY A 27 6.23 -15.46 -14.40
CA GLY A 27 6.73 -14.69 -13.25
C GLY A 27 7.92 -15.36 -12.57
N GLU A 28 7.82 -16.65 -12.29
CA GLU A 28 8.91 -17.43 -11.67
C GLU A 28 10.16 -17.47 -12.55
N ARG A 29 9.99 -17.64 -13.87
CA ARG A 29 11.09 -17.60 -14.83
C ARG A 29 11.76 -16.22 -14.87
N VAL A 30 10.97 -15.16 -14.94
CA VAL A 30 11.48 -13.78 -14.96
C VAL A 30 12.17 -13.46 -13.65
N MET A 31 11.60 -13.82 -12.51
CA MET A 31 12.20 -13.63 -11.19
C MET A 31 13.59 -14.27 -11.12
N ARG A 32 13.72 -15.55 -11.50
CA ARG A 32 15.03 -16.25 -11.52
C ARG A 32 16.04 -15.54 -12.43
N SER A 33 15.63 -15.19 -13.65
CA SER A 33 16.51 -14.53 -14.62
C SER A 33 16.97 -13.14 -14.18
N ILE A 34 16.08 -12.36 -13.57
CA ILE A 34 16.42 -11.00 -13.07
C ILE A 34 17.27 -11.11 -11.81
N THR A 35 16.99 -12.03 -10.89
CA THR A 35 17.84 -12.28 -9.72
C THR A 35 19.28 -12.61 -10.15
N GLN A 36 19.46 -13.53 -11.08
CA GLN A 36 20.77 -13.86 -11.61
C GLN A 36 21.48 -12.65 -12.24
N PHE A 37 20.75 -11.83 -12.98
CA PHE A 37 21.31 -10.62 -13.58
C PHE A 37 21.76 -9.63 -12.51
N LEU A 38 20.93 -9.37 -11.49
CA LEU A 38 21.26 -8.45 -10.39
C LEU A 38 22.49 -8.92 -9.60
N GLU A 39 22.54 -10.20 -9.26
CA GLU A 39 23.63 -10.78 -8.45
C GLU A 39 24.92 -10.94 -9.24
N LYS A 40 24.86 -11.47 -10.47
CA LYS A 40 26.07 -11.72 -11.26
C LYS A 40 26.64 -10.47 -11.93
N ARG A 41 25.78 -9.63 -12.51
CA ARG A 41 26.19 -8.44 -13.27
C ARG A 41 26.32 -7.19 -12.42
N LEU A 42 25.36 -6.93 -11.55
CA LEU A 42 25.31 -5.70 -10.76
C LEU A 42 25.85 -5.89 -9.34
N LYS A 43 26.18 -7.14 -8.94
CA LYS A 43 26.67 -7.47 -7.60
C LYS A 43 25.73 -7.00 -6.47
N VAL A 44 24.43 -6.91 -6.75
CA VAL A 44 23.38 -6.52 -5.81
C VAL A 44 22.70 -7.76 -5.29
N LYS A 45 22.68 -7.95 -3.96
CA LYS A 45 22.01 -9.08 -3.31
C LYS A 45 20.50 -8.86 -3.29
N VAL A 46 19.74 -9.80 -3.84
CA VAL A 46 18.27 -9.78 -3.81
C VAL A 46 17.77 -10.38 -2.49
N ASN A 47 16.84 -9.71 -1.81
CA ASN A 47 16.24 -10.22 -0.58
C ASN A 47 15.13 -11.23 -0.91
N PRO A 48 15.29 -12.54 -0.61
CA PRO A 48 14.33 -13.57 -0.96
C PRO A 48 13.01 -13.43 -0.19
N ASP A 49 13.04 -12.94 1.06
CA ASP A 49 11.84 -12.80 1.89
C ASP A 49 10.89 -11.70 1.36
N LYS A 50 11.44 -10.69 0.70
CA LYS A 50 10.68 -9.59 0.13
C LYS A 50 10.30 -9.80 -1.34
N THR A 51 10.99 -10.69 -2.05
CA THR A 51 10.77 -10.96 -3.47
C THR A 51 9.73 -12.07 -3.64
N LYS A 52 8.61 -11.76 -4.27
CA LYS A 52 7.47 -12.71 -4.39
C LYS A 52 6.85 -12.66 -5.79
N VAL A 53 6.43 -13.82 -6.28
CA VAL A 53 5.58 -13.96 -7.45
C VAL A 53 4.15 -14.20 -7.00
N GLY A 54 3.20 -13.51 -7.58
CA GLY A 54 1.80 -13.69 -7.24
C GLY A 54 0.87 -12.75 -7.99
N SER A 55 -0.43 -12.92 -7.77
CA SER A 55 -1.43 -12.04 -8.38
C SER A 55 -1.27 -10.60 -7.91
N PRO A 56 -1.28 -9.61 -8.82
CA PRO A 56 -1.20 -8.19 -8.46
C PRO A 56 -2.36 -7.72 -7.56
N LEU A 57 -3.51 -8.44 -7.56
CA LEU A 57 -4.63 -8.15 -6.67
C LEU A 57 -4.36 -8.52 -5.21
N ARG A 58 -3.41 -9.43 -4.96
CA ARG A 58 -3.01 -9.89 -3.61
C ARG A 58 -1.74 -9.21 -3.11
N LEU A 59 -0.90 -8.75 -4.02
CA LEU A 59 0.34 -8.06 -3.69
C LEU A 59 0.08 -6.57 -3.41
N LYS A 60 1.03 -5.96 -2.73
CA LYS A 60 1.01 -4.53 -2.44
C LYS A 60 2.24 -3.86 -3.04
N PHE A 61 2.08 -2.61 -3.45
CA PHE A 61 3.16 -1.76 -3.91
C PHE A 61 2.96 -0.35 -3.37
N LEU A 62 3.97 0.22 -2.72
CA LEU A 62 3.93 1.57 -2.12
C LEU A 62 2.70 1.81 -1.21
N GLY A 63 2.28 0.79 -0.47
CA GLY A 63 1.12 0.89 0.41
C GLY A 63 -0.24 0.75 -0.28
N PHE A 64 -0.26 0.59 -1.60
CA PHE A 64 -1.45 0.32 -2.40
C PHE A 64 -1.59 -1.17 -2.72
N SER A 65 -2.80 -1.59 -3.00
CA SER A 65 -3.16 -2.86 -3.65
C SER A 65 -4.09 -2.56 -4.82
N LEU A 66 -4.15 -3.46 -5.80
CA LEU A 66 -5.06 -3.33 -6.92
C LEU A 66 -6.43 -3.94 -6.57
N GLY A 67 -7.47 -3.38 -7.14
CA GLY A 67 -8.82 -3.93 -7.23
C GLY A 67 -9.26 -3.93 -8.69
N VAL A 68 -10.34 -4.65 -8.97
CA VAL A 68 -11.00 -4.66 -10.28
C VAL A 68 -12.49 -4.46 -10.07
N ASP A 69 -13.09 -3.61 -10.87
CA ASP A 69 -14.53 -3.41 -10.97
C ASP A 69 -14.96 -3.36 -12.44
N HIS A 70 -16.22 -3.01 -12.70
CA HIS A 70 -16.77 -2.91 -14.06
C HIS A 70 -16.06 -1.85 -14.94
N ASN A 71 -15.39 -0.87 -14.34
CA ASN A 71 -14.61 0.14 -15.05
C ASN A 71 -13.13 -0.27 -15.25
N GLY A 72 -12.72 -1.45 -14.77
CA GLY A 72 -11.37 -1.96 -14.90
C GLY A 72 -10.58 -2.01 -13.59
N ALA A 73 -9.25 -2.00 -13.71
CA ALA A 73 -8.35 -2.04 -12.56
C ALA A 73 -8.19 -0.67 -11.91
N TYR A 74 -8.23 -0.63 -10.58
CA TYR A 74 -8.01 0.59 -9.81
C TYR A 74 -7.07 0.34 -8.62
N ALA A 75 -6.38 1.39 -8.19
CA ALA A 75 -5.58 1.37 -6.96
C ALA A 75 -6.46 1.66 -5.74
N ARG A 76 -6.13 1.04 -4.61
CA ARG A 76 -6.74 1.31 -3.30
C ARG A 76 -5.70 1.15 -2.20
N PRO A 77 -5.87 1.79 -1.03
CA PRO A 77 -4.98 1.54 0.10
C PRO A 77 -4.96 0.06 0.48
N ALA A 78 -3.77 -0.52 0.61
CA ALA A 78 -3.62 -1.90 1.06
C ALA A 78 -4.23 -2.11 2.45
N LYS A 79 -4.74 -3.32 2.74
CA LYS A 79 -5.35 -3.64 4.05
C LYS A 79 -4.46 -3.24 5.24
N GLN A 80 -3.15 -3.45 5.12
CA GLN A 80 -2.19 -3.05 6.15
C GLN A 80 -2.15 -1.53 6.37
N SER A 81 -2.21 -0.73 5.30
CA SER A 81 -2.24 0.73 5.37
C SER A 81 -3.52 1.24 6.03
N GLN A 82 -4.67 0.61 5.71
CA GLN A 82 -5.96 0.88 6.37
C GLN A 82 -5.91 0.54 7.87
N GLN A 83 -5.32 -0.60 8.23
CA GLN A 83 -5.17 -1.02 9.62
C GLN A 83 -4.24 -0.08 10.41
N ARG A 84 -3.14 0.39 9.78
CA ARG A 84 -2.20 1.33 10.40
C ARG A 84 -2.85 2.66 10.73
N VAL A 85 -3.61 3.26 9.80
CA VAL A 85 -4.32 4.51 10.09
C VAL A 85 -5.40 4.32 11.14
N LYS A 86 -6.15 3.22 11.08
CA LYS A 86 -7.16 2.90 12.11
C LYS A 86 -6.53 2.69 13.50
N LYS A 87 -5.36 2.02 13.57
CA LYS A 87 -4.61 1.86 14.83
C LYS A 87 -4.14 3.22 15.37
N ALA A 88 -3.60 4.09 14.50
CA ALA A 88 -3.19 5.43 14.91
C ALA A 88 -4.37 6.25 15.44
N LEU A 89 -5.50 6.27 14.74
CA LEU A 89 -6.72 6.96 15.20
C LEU A 89 -7.26 6.38 16.51
N ARG A 90 -7.15 5.06 16.73
CA ARG A 90 -7.51 4.44 18.01
C ARG A 90 -6.68 4.96 19.17
N LEU A 91 -5.38 5.20 18.94
CA LEU A 91 -4.50 5.79 19.95
C LEU A 91 -4.86 7.25 20.23
N LEU A 92 -5.17 8.02 19.18
CA LEU A 92 -5.56 9.44 19.31
C LEU A 92 -6.90 9.62 20.04
N THR A 93 -7.79 8.64 19.97
CA THR A 93 -9.12 8.64 20.59
C THR A 93 -9.19 7.77 21.87
N LYS A 94 -8.11 7.60 22.59
CA LYS A 94 -8.12 6.95 23.92
C LYS A 94 -8.65 7.93 24.97
N ARG A 95 -9.59 7.48 25.83
CA ARG A 95 -10.21 8.29 26.89
C ARG A 95 -9.22 8.84 27.93
N ASN A 96 -8.20 8.06 28.28
CA ASN A 96 -7.26 8.35 29.35
C ASN A 96 -6.06 9.22 28.92
N ARG A 97 -6.21 10.05 27.90
CA ARG A 97 -5.13 10.91 27.41
C ARG A 97 -5.06 12.27 28.14
N GLY A 98 -6.12 12.65 28.87
CA GLY A 98 -6.15 13.93 29.60
C GLY A 98 -6.03 15.17 28.69
N ILE A 99 -6.50 15.11 27.45
CA ILE A 99 -6.47 16.24 26.50
C ILE A 99 -7.89 16.72 26.19
N SER A 100 -8.02 17.99 25.78
CA SER A 100 -9.29 18.54 25.33
C SER A 100 -9.78 17.92 24.03
N LEU A 101 -11.08 17.94 23.79
CA LEU A 101 -11.69 17.50 22.52
C LEU A 101 -11.12 18.27 21.34
N THR A 102 -10.93 19.59 21.48
CA THR A 102 -10.34 20.43 20.41
C THR A 102 -8.98 19.90 19.99
N ARG A 103 -8.10 19.66 20.95
CA ARG A 103 -6.76 19.12 20.67
C ARG A 103 -6.82 17.73 20.04
N MET A 104 -7.72 16.87 20.48
CA MET A 104 -7.93 15.56 19.86
C MET A 104 -8.36 15.69 18.39
N PHE A 105 -9.29 16.60 18.07
CA PHE A 105 -9.72 16.85 16.69
C PHE A 105 -8.59 17.36 15.81
N GLU A 106 -7.76 18.28 16.29
CA GLU A 106 -6.59 18.80 15.57
C GLU A 106 -5.60 17.68 15.23
N GLU A 107 -5.31 16.78 16.17
CA GLU A 107 -4.43 15.63 15.96
C GLU A 107 -5.00 14.65 14.94
N ILE A 108 -6.31 14.36 15.02
CA ILE A 108 -7.03 13.52 14.05
C ILE A 108 -6.95 14.15 12.66
N GLN A 109 -7.27 15.44 12.54
CA GLN A 109 -7.26 16.17 11.27
C GLN A 109 -5.88 16.17 10.63
N ARG A 110 -4.83 16.45 11.41
CA ARG A 110 -3.44 16.41 10.93
C ARG A 110 -3.07 15.04 10.40
N LYS A 111 -3.41 13.99 11.15
CA LYS A 111 -3.16 12.59 10.75
C LYS A 111 -3.90 12.21 9.48
N MET A 112 -5.20 12.56 9.41
CA MET A 112 -6.03 12.22 8.26
C MET A 112 -5.67 13.01 7.01
N ARG A 113 -5.32 14.29 7.13
CA ARG A 113 -4.91 15.13 5.99
C ARG A 113 -3.73 14.50 5.26
N GLY A 114 -2.64 14.15 5.96
CA GLY A 114 -1.47 13.53 5.33
C GLY A 114 -1.77 12.15 4.74
N TRP A 115 -2.60 11.35 5.42
CA TRP A 115 -2.98 10.04 4.92
C TRP A 115 -3.86 10.15 3.66
N LEU A 116 -4.85 11.01 3.67
CA LEU A 116 -5.75 11.25 2.52
C LEU A 116 -4.99 11.82 1.32
N GLN A 117 -4.09 12.78 1.54
CA GLN A 117 -3.26 13.35 0.48
C GLN A 117 -2.43 12.28 -0.23
N TYR A 118 -1.81 11.36 0.53
CA TYR A 118 -1.02 10.27 -0.04
C TYR A 118 -1.86 9.27 -0.83
N TYR A 119 -3.04 8.91 -0.32
CA TYR A 119 -3.89 7.89 -0.92
C TYR A 119 -4.96 8.43 -1.87
N SER A 120 -5.02 9.75 -2.11
CA SER A 120 -6.04 10.42 -2.95
C SER A 120 -6.07 9.93 -4.40
N ILE A 121 -4.95 9.42 -4.92
CA ILE A 121 -4.85 8.82 -6.25
C ILE A 121 -5.60 7.48 -6.39
N GLY A 122 -6.02 6.88 -5.28
CA GLY A 122 -6.71 5.60 -5.24
C GLY A 122 -8.20 5.73 -4.90
N LYS A 123 -8.95 4.64 -5.11
CA LYS A 123 -10.36 4.55 -4.74
C LYS A 123 -10.50 4.42 -3.22
N LEU A 124 -11.01 5.46 -2.57
CA LEU A 124 -11.08 5.59 -1.11
C LEU A 124 -12.50 5.50 -0.55
N THR A 125 -13.53 5.75 -1.34
CA THR A 125 -14.92 6.02 -0.90
C THR A 125 -15.41 5.01 0.15
N ASP A 126 -15.37 3.73 -0.16
CA ASP A 126 -15.90 2.69 0.75
C ASP A 126 -15.11 2.60 2.07
N PHE A 127 -13.80 2.78 2.00
CA PHE A 127 -12.98 2.75 3.20
C PHE A 127 -13.24 3.97 4.08
N ILE A 128 -13.29 5.16 3.49
CA ILE A 128 -13.52 6.41 4.24
C ILE A 128 -14.91 6.42 4.89
N GLN A 129 -15.95 5.97 4.20
CA GLN A 129 -17.29 5.89 4.79
C GLN A 129 -17.33 4.95 6.02
N ARG A 130 -16.67 3.78 5.94
CA ARG A 130 -16.57 2.86 7.08
C ARG A 130 -15.70 3.43 8.21
N LEU A 131 -14.62 4.11 7.87
CA LEU A 131 -13.73 4.73 8.84
C LEU A 131 -14.42 5.88 9.57
N ASP A 132 -15.16 6.72 8.86
CA ASP A 132 -15.92 7.85 9.43
C ASP A 132 -16.97 7.35 10.43
N LYS A 133 -17.82 6.38 10.04
CA LYS A 133 -18.79 5.77 10.94
C LYS A 133 -18.14 5.23 12.21
N TRP A 134 -17.03 4.52 12.08
CA TRP A 134 -16.29 3.97 13.20
C TRP A 134 -15.67 5.08 14.08
N LEU A 135 -15.09 6.12 13.48
CA LEU A 135 -14.45 7.21 14.20
C LEU A 135 -15.47 8.04 14.99
N ARG A 136 -16.62 8.37 14.39
CA ARG A 136 -17.74 9.05 15.08
C ARG A 136 -18.21 8.26 16.29
N ALA A 137 -18.38 6.94 16.17
CA ALA A 137 -18.76 6.09 17.29
C ALA A 137 -17.74 6.15 18.44
N ARG A 138 -16.45 6.21 18.12
CA ARG A 138 -15.39 6.33 19.14
C ARG A 138 -15.35 7.69 19.81
N ILE A 139 -15.53 8.78 19.04
CA ILE A 139 -15.54 10.13 19.57
C ILE A 139 -16.70 10.36 20.54
N ARG A 140 -17.89 9.79 20.25
CA ARG A 140 -19.04 9.86 21.18
C ARG A 140 -18.78 9.15 22.51
N GLN A 141 -17.82 8.27 22.59
CA GLN A 141 -17.43 7.57 23.81
C GLN A 141 -16.31 8.29 24.59
N TYR A 142 -15.76 9.40 24.07
CA TYR A 142 -14.73 10.19 24.69
C TYR A 142 -15.32 11.13 25.70
#